data_2eccdd19de6702d562aa51fc4591bef7
#
_entry.id   2eccdd19de6702d562aa51fc4591bef7
#
_cell.length_a   1.000
_cell.length_b   1.000
_cell.length_c   1.000
_cell.angle_alpha   90.00
_cell.angle_beta   90.00
_cell.angle_gamma   90.00
#
_symmetry.space_group_name_H-M   'P 1'
#
loop_
_entity.id
_entity.type
_entity.pdbx_description
1 polymer ?
#
loop_
_entity_poly.entity_id
_entity_poly.type
_entity_poly.pdbx_seq_one_letter_code
_entity_poly.pdbx_strand_id
1 'polypeptide(L)'
;MVGYRAFLAEDSSNYQYELRYYHNPYRWVNNAIEIDNPIRNVENWSDEIKYLNASNDDLSEGIKNLPNNTGGIYIFYIKGLNLSFIENYILYIGRCQFTGTDRQHIRKRAREYYKDTRDLIVEMFSRWKDHLYYRYYPDTDNERIKNNEIQLIRAILPQYNEVIPDQIEIQDSIPAFNQ
;
A
#
# COMPACT_ATOMS: atom_id res chain seq x y z
N MET A 1 -13.46 5.91 -24.26
CA MET A 1 -12.30 6.52 -23.58
C MET A 1 -12.47 6.17 -22.11
N VAL A 2 -11.82 5.12 -21.63
CA VAL A 2 -11.88 4.77 -20.19
C VAL A 2 -10.95 5.77 -19.50
N GLY A 3 -11.58 6.79 -18.90
CA GLY A 3 -10.84 7.86 -18.26
C GLY A 3 -10.01 7.36 -17.10
N TYR A 4 -8.87 7.93 -16.92
CA TYR A 4 -8.02 7.83 -15.72
C TYR A 4 -8.73 8.55 -14.57
N ARG A 5 -9.75 7.89 -14.01
CA ARG A 5 -10.71 8.51 -13.08
C ARG A 5 -10.01 9.15 -11.87
N ALA A 6 -8.94 8.52 -11.38
CA ALA A 6 -8.18 9.01 -10.25
C ALA A 6 -7.44 10.34 -10.53
N PHE A 7 -7.06 10.57 -11.79
CA PHE A 7 -6.27 11.74 -12.18
C PHE A 7 -7.13 12.88 -12.76
N LEU A 8 -8.39 12.59 -13.06
CA LEU A 8 -9.38 13.58 -13.47
C LEU A 8 -10.28 14.02 -12.32
N ALA A 9 -10.11 13.43 -11.13
CA ALA A 9 -10.83 13.87 -9.95
C ALA A 9 -10.47 15.32 -9.62
N GLU A 10 -11.50 16.13 -9.38
CA GLU A 10 -11.37 17.51 -8.95
C GLU A 10 -10.52 17.60 -7.67
N ASP A 11 -9.93 18.76 -7.44
CA ASP A 11 -9.09 19.07 -6.32
C ASP A 11 -9.72 18.59 -5.00
N SER A 12 -9.05 17.66 -4.35
CA SER A 12 -9.49 17.05 -3.09
C SER A 12 -9.18 17.91 -1.87
N SER A 13 -8.70 19.14 -2.04
CA SER A 13 -8.32 20.05 -0.96
C SER A 13 -9.44 20.35 0.04
N ASN A 14 -10.71 20.16 -0.38
CA ASN A 14 -11.89 20.42 0.44
C ASN A 14 -12.43 19.20 1.20
N TYR A 15 -11.80 18.04 1.12
CA TYR A 15 -12.26 16.87 1.86
C TYR A 15 -11.80 16.91 3.31
N GLN A 16 -12.74 16.89 4.24
CA GLN A 16 -12.45 16.64 5.64
C GLN A 16 -12.05 15.19 5.83
N TYR A 17 -10.97 14.99 6.57
CA TYR A 17 -10.39 13.68 6.84
C TYR A 17 -10.82 13.20 8.22
N GLU A 18 -11.50 12.06 8.30
CA GLU A 18 -11.73 11.39 9.57
C GLU A 18 -10.93 10.07 9.58
N LEU A 19 -9.85 10.03 10.36
CA LEU A 19 -9.04 8.85 10.59
C LEU A 19 -9.49 8.18 11.89
N ARG A 20 -10.12 7.01 11.79
CA ARG A 20 -10.47 6.22 12.95
C ARG A 20 -9.57 5.01 13.04
N TYR A 21 -8.65 5.01 14.00
CA TYR A 21 -7.83 3.86 14.33
C TYR A 21 -8.38 3.15 15.54
N TYR A 22 -8.72 1.88 15.37
CA TYR A 22 -9.07 0.99 16.46
C TYR A 22 -7.98 -0.05 16.64
N HIS A 23 -7.03 0.23 17.52
CA HIS A 23 -6.01 -0.75 17.87
C HIS A 23 -6.45 -1.58 19.07
N ASN A 24 -6.70 -2.87 18.84
CA ASN A 24 -6.74 -3.81 19.94
C ASN A 24 -5.29 -4.25 20.22
N PRO A 25 -4.70 -3.90 21.38
CA PRO A 25 -3.30 -4.22 21.69
C PRO A 25 -2.98 -5.70 21.59
N TYR A 26 -3.89 -6.57 22.02
CA TYR A 26 -3.71 -8.03 21.95
C TYR A 26 -3.65 -8.53 20.50
N ARG A 27 -4.42 -7.95 19.61
CA ARG A 27 -4.40 -8.29 18.18
C ARG A 27 -3.12 -7.81 17.52
N TRP A 28 -2.66 -6.63 17.88
CA TRP A 28 -1.44 -6.06 17.33
C TRP A 28 -0.22 -6.90 17.69
N VAL A 29 -0.12 -7.33 18.96
CA VAL A 29 0.95 -8.23 19.43
C VAL A 29 0.88 -9.59 18.72
N ASN A 30 -0.32 -10.17 18.60
CA ASN A 30 -0.51 -11.48 17.98
C ASN A 30 -0.32 -11.49 16.45
N ASN A 31 -0.40 -10.33 15.81
CA ASN A 31 -0.17 -10.17 14.37
C ASN A 31 1.21 -9.59 14.07
N ALA A 32 2.05 -9.37 15.08
CA ALA A 32 3.40 -8.88 14.88
C ALA A 32 4.18 -9.86 14.00
N ILE A 33 4.84 -9.30 12.98
CA ILE A 33 5.76 -10.06 12.14
C ILE A 33 6.94 -10.50 13.01
N GLU A 34 7.36 -11.75 12.90
CA GLU A 34 8.50 -12.30 13.62
C GLU A 34 9.72 -11.39 13.51
N ILE A 35 10.47 -11.29 14.62
CA ILE A 35 11.58 -10.33 14.73
C ILE A 35 12.67 -10.57 13.69
N ASP A 36 12.92 -11.82 13.34
CA ASP A 36 13.93 -12.27 12.39
C ASP A 36 13.43 -12.31 10.93
N ASN A 37 12.16 -12.00 10.69
CA ASN A 37 11.63 -11.98 9.34
C ASN A 37 12.35 -10.91 8.48
N PRO A 38 13.00 -11.31 7.36
CA PRO A 38 13.78 -10.40 6.53
C PRO A 38 13.01 -9.17 5.99
N ILE A 39 11.68 -9.26 5.93
CA ILE A 39 10.82 -8.15 5.49
C ILE A 39 10.87 -6.93 6.42
N ARG A 40 11.33 -7.12 7.66
CA ARG A 40 11.50 -6.03 8.63
C ARG A 40 12.74 -5.17 8.36
N ASN A 41 13.72 -5.70 7.63
CA ASN A 41 14.90 -4.95 7.30
C ASN A 41 14.67 -4.12 6.05
N VAL A 42 14.74 -2.80 6.19
CA VAL A 42 14.56 -1.85 5.08
C VAL A 42 15.52 -2.07 3.92
N GLU A 43 16.72 -2.61 4.19
CA GLU A 43 17.72 -2.92 3.17
C GLU A 43 17.30 -4.03 2.21
N ASN A 44 16.33 -4.86 2.60
CA ASN A 44 15.76 -5.89 1.74
C ASN A 44 14.63 -5.38 0.83
N TRP A 45 14.20 -4.14 1.03
CA TRP A 45 13.23 -3.47 0.16
C TRP A 45 13.94 -2.69 -0.94
N SER A 46 13.22 -2.46 -2.03
CA SER A 46 13.73 -1.57 -3.07
C SER A 46 14.00 -0.16 -2.54
N ASP A 47 14.77 0.61 -3.29
CA ASP A 47 14.82 2.04 -3.10
C ASP A 47 13.43 2.66 -3.18
N GLU A 48 13.31 3.85 -2.64
CA GLU A 48 12.12 4.66 -2.69
C GLU A 48 11.85 5.14 -4.11
N ILE A 49 10.63 4.95 -4.59
CA ILE A 49 10.22 5.33 -5.93
C ILE A 49 9.01 6.26 -5.84
N LYS A 50 9.12 7.50 -6.30
CA LYS A 50 7.94 8.35 -6.47
C LYS A 50 7.04 7.72 -7.52
N TYR A 51 5.73 7.59 -7.25
CA TYR A 51 4.85 6.84 -8.12
C TYR A 51 4.56 7.56 -9.44
N LEU A 52 4.27 8.84 -9.37
CA LEU A 52 4.03 9.66 -10.55
C LEU A 52 5.26 10.49 -10.94
N ASN A 53 5.30 10.93 -12.17
CA ASN A 53 6.28 11.89 -12.66
C ASN A 53 6.08 13.28 -12.01
N ALA A 54 6.95 14.23 -12.33
CA ALA A 54 6.91 15.56 -11.74
C ALA A 54 5.63 16.35 -12.06
N SER A 55 4.99 16.06 -13.20
CA SER A 55 3.75 16.72 -13.66
C SER A 55 2.51 16.03 -13.11
N ASN A 56 2.65 14.87 -12.46
CA ASN A 56 1.55 14.00 -11.97
C ASN A 56 0.57 13.54 -13.07
N ASP A 57 0.99 13.52 -14.31
CA ASP A 57 0.18 13.14 -15.47
C ASP A 57 0.55 11.77 -16.06
N ASP A 58 1.66 11.17 -15.59
CA ASP A 58 2.10 9.84 -15.98
C ASP A 58 2.89 9.16 -14.84
N LEU A 59 3.15 7.88 -15.03
CA LEU A 59 4.02 7.10 -14.14
C LEU A 59 5.46 7.64 -14.18
N SER A 60 6.14 7.61 -13.04
CA SER A 60 7.56 7.94 -12.99
C SER A 60 8.41 6.92 -13.77
N GLU A 61 9.57 7.33 -14.18
CA GLU A 61 10.53 6.42 -14.83
C GLU A 61 10.95 5.26 -13.89
N GLY A 62 10.99 5.50 -12.59
CA GLY A 62 11.25 4.44 -11.60
C GLY A 62 10.20 3.34 -11.65
N ILE A 63 8.91 3.68 -11.74
CA ILE A 63 7.82 2.70 -11.90
C ILE A 63 7.88 2.01 -13.26
N LYS A 64 8.16 2.75 -14.32
CA LYS A 64 8.26 2.18 -15.68
C LYS A 64 9.38 1.17 -15.82
N ASN A 65 10.45 1.32 -15.05
CA ASN A 65 11.66 0.51 -15.10
C ASN A 65 11.77 -0.55 -14.00
N LEU A 66 10.70 -0.79 -13.23
CA LEU A 66 10.64 -1.88 -12.26
C LEU A 66 10.98 -3.24 -12.90
N PRO A 67 11.46 -4.24 -12.13
CA PRO A 67 11.72 -5.58 -12.65
C PRO A 67 10.47 -6.22 -13.28
N ASN A 68 10.65 -6.96 -14.37
CA ASN A 68 9.59 -7.64 -15.08
C ASN A 68 9.57 -9.17 -14.88
N ASN A 69 10.40 -9.65 -13.98
CA ASN A 69 10.56 -11.07 -13.66
C ASN A 69 10.55 -11.36 -12.16
N THR A 70 10.04 -10.44 -11.36
CA THR A 70 10.08 -10.50 -9.89
C THR A 70 8.67 -10.45 -9.32
N GLY A 71 8.37 -11.37 -8.41
CA GLY A 71 7.23 -11.32 -7.50
C GLY A 71 7.58 -10.61 -6.20
N GLY A 72 6.64 -10.58 -5.26
CA GLY A 72 6.89 -10.02 -3.93
C GLY A 72 5.76 -9.20 -3.37
N ILE A 73 6.06 -8.44 -2.34
CA ILE A 73 5.14 -7.53 -1.67
C ILE A 73 5.48 -6.11 -2.07
N TYR A 74 4.49 -5.25 -2.13
CA TYR A 74 4.69 -3.84 -2.39
C TYR A 74 3.79 -3.00 -1.50
N ILE A 75 4.24 -1.78 -1.26
CA ILE A 75 3.53 -0.79 -0.46
C ILE A 75 3.39 0.52 -1.22
N PHE A 76 2.23 1.14 -1.06
CA PHE A 76 2.03 2.56 -1.33
C PHE A 76 2.06 3.31 -0.02
N TYR A 77 2.81 4.38 0.04
CA TYR A 77 2.95 5.19 1.24
C TYR A 77 3.15 6.66 0.89
N ILE A 78 2.90 7.52 1.87
CA ILE A 78 3.17 8.94 1.76
C ILE A 78 4.37 9.31 2.61
N LYS A 79 5.10 10.31 2.11
CA LYS A 79 6.26 10.90 2.74
C LYS A 79 6.00 12.39 2.92
N GLY A 80 6.44 12.96 4.02
CA GLY A 80 6.31 14.39 4.25
C GLY A 80 5.51 14.80 5.47
N LEU A 81 4.99 13.84 6.23
CA LEU A 81 4.57 14.12 7.59
C LEU A 81 5.84 14.24 8.44
N ASN A 82 6.37 15.46 8.54
CA ASN A 82 7.56 15.78 9.32
C ASN A 82 7.30 15.66 10.84
N LEU A 83 6.86 14.49 11.26
CA LEU A 83 6.84 14.14 12.67
C LEU A 83 8.14 13.38 12.94
N SER A 84 8.88 13.83 13.93
CA SER A 84 10.23 13.36 14.27
C SER A 84 10.38 11.84 14.48
N PHE A 85 9.30 11.09 14.47
CA PHE A 85 9.23 9.64 14.72
C PHE A 85 8.35 8.88 13.73
N ILE A 86 7.71 9.56 12.77
CA ILE A 86 6.90 8.94 11.71
C ILE A 86 7.41 9.47 10.36
N GLU A 87 8.28 8.69 9.72
CA GLU A 87 8.83 9.07 8.43
C GLU A 87 7.89 8.74 7.26
N ASN A 88 7.15 7.66 7.37
CA ASN A 88 6.32 7.14 6.28
C ASN A 88 4.99 6.63 6.80
N TYR A 89 3.90 6.97 6.11
CA TYR A 89 2.57 6.46 6.40
C TYR A 89 2.13 5.50 5.29
N ILE A 90 1.97 4.22 5.63
CA ILE A 90 1.58 3.19 4.66
C ILE A 90 0.08 3.29 4.39
N LEU A 91 -0.27 3.51 3.13
CA LEU A 91 -1.64 3.65 2.65
C LEU A 91 -2.22 2.32 2.16
N TYR A 92 -1.41 1.50 1.50
CA TYR A 92 -1.85 0.26 0.88
C TYR A 92 -0.71 -0.76 0.85
N ILE A 93 -1.05 -2.02 1.08
CA ILE A 93 -0.16 -3.17 0.96
C ILE A 93 -0.76 -4.13 -0.05
N GLY A 94 0.05 -4.64 -0.95
CA GLY A 94 -0.37 -5.65 -1.89
C GLY A 94 0.75 -6.62 -2.26
N ARG A 95 0.38 -7.65 -3.00
CA ARG A 95 1.32 -8.66 -3.46
C ARG A 95 1.27 -8.86 -4.96
N CYS A 96 2.37 -9.37 -5.47
CA CYS A 96 2.49 -9.90 -6.82
C CYS A 96 3.06 -11.31 -6.75
N GLN A 97 2.34 -12.30 -7.26
CA GLN A 97 2.84 -13.66 -7.33
C GLN A 97 4.06 -13.75 -8.27
N PHE A 98 5.03 -14.56 -7.88
CA PHE A 98 6.11 -14.94 -8.74
C PHE A 98 5.67 -16.10 -9.66
N THR A 99 5.73 -15.90 -10.96
CA THR A 99 5.34 -16.91 -11.95
C THR A 99 6.51 -17.43 -12.75
N GLY A 100 7.71 -16.88 -12.56
CA GLY A 100 8.88 -17.19 -13.38
C GLY A 100 8.76 -16.73 -14.84
N THR A 101 7.70 -16.00 -15.16
CA THR A 101 7.41 -15.49 -16.51
C THR A 101 7.11 -14.00 -16.46
N ASP A 102 7.04 -13.37 -17.63
CA ASP A 102 6.66 -11.96 -17.78
C ASP A 102 5.14 -11.70 -17.69
N ARG A 103 4.34 -12.74 -17.36
CA ARG A 103 2.87 -12.61 -17.27
C ARG A 103 2.41 -11.88 -16.03
N GLN A 104 3.04 -12.16 -14.87
CA GLN A 104 2.78 -11.49 -13.60
C GLN A 104 4.12 -11.10 -12.97
N HIS A 105 4.30 -9.83 -12.70
CA HIS A 105 5.51 -9.27 -12.10
C HIS A 105 5.24 -7.89 -11.50
N ILE A 106 6.12 -7.44 -10.63
CA ILE A 106 5.99 -6.18 -9.87
C ILE A 106 5.73 -4.98 -10.79
N ARG A 107 6.45 -4.85 -11.92
CA ARG A 107 6.26 -3.75 -12.89
C ARG A 107 4.83 -3.71 -13.44
N LYS A 108 4.31 -4.85 -13.88
CA LYS A 108 2.95 -4.93 -14.41
C LYS A 108 1.94 -4.53 -13.35
N ARG A 109 2.09 -5.11 -12.15
CA ARG A 109 1.18 -4.83 -11.04
C ARG A 109 1.20 -3.37 -10.63
N ALA A 110 2.37 -2.74 -10.53
CA ALA A 110 2.49 -1.32 -10.22
C ALA A 110 1.81 -0.43 -11.28
N ARG A 111 1.91 -0.79 -12.58
CA ARG A 111 1.28 -0.04 -13.67
C ARG A 111 -0.24 -0.20 -13.73
N GLU A 112 -0.77 -1.34 -13.29
CA GLU A 112 -2.22 -1.60 -13.26
C GLU A 112 -2.95 -0.59 -12.38
N TYR A 113 -2.36 -0.16 -11.27
CA TYR A 113 -2.94 0.82 -10.36
C TYR A 113 -3.18 2.19 -11.02
N TYR A 114 -2.38 2.58 -11.98
CA TYR A 114 -2.56 3.84 -12.72
C TYR A 114 -3.89 3.89 -13.47
N LYS A 115 -4.42 2.73 -13.85
CA LYS A 115 -5.69 2.57 -14.59
C LYS A 115 -6.79 1.94 -13.74
N ASP A 116 -6.55 1.78 -12.46
CA ASP A 116 -7.48 1.13 -11.55
C ASP A 116 -8.76 1.97 -11.38
N THR A 117 -9.89 1.30 -11.30
CA THR A 117 -11.20 1.94 -11.18
C THR A 117 -11.90 1.63 -9.88
N ARG A 118 -11.28 0.86 -8.99
CA ARG A 118 -11.80 0.59 -7.65
C ARG A 118 -11.85 1.88 -6.84
N ASP A 119 -12.99 2.12 -6.20
CA ASP A 119 -13.26 3.40 -5.53
C ASP A 119 -12.19 3.78 -4.49
N LEU A 120 -11.74 2.84 -3.65
CA LEU A 120 -10.69 3.10 -2.65
C LEU A 120 -9.34 3.44 -3.29
N ILE A 121 -9.00 2.82 -4.41
CA ILE A 121 -7.74 3.10 -5.11
C ILE A 121 -7.83 4.46 -5.81
N VAL A 122 -8.96 4.76 -6.44
CA VAL A 122 -9.23 6.08 -7.04
C VAL A 122 -9.14 7.17 -5.98
N GLU A 123 -9.72 6.95 -4.81
CA GLU A 123 -9.65 7.87 -3.68
C GLU A 123 -8.21 8.06 -3.20
N MET A 124 -7.45 6.99 -2.99
CA MET A 124 -6.04 7.06 -2.60
C MET A 124 -5.23 7.94 -3.56
N PHE A 125 -5.37 7.71 -4.86
CA PHE A 125 -4.64 8.50 -5.85
C PHE A 125 -5.13 9.95 -5.91
N SER A 126 -6.43 10.21 -5.88
CA SER A 126 -6.95 11.57 -5.94
C SER A 126 -6.48 12.43 -4.77
N ARG A 127 -6.33 11.84 -3.60
CA ARG A 127 -5.89 12.56 -2.39
C ARG A 127 -4.38 12.72 -2.28
N TRP A 128 -3.62 11.69 -2.67
CA TRP A 128 -2.22 11.58 -2.29
C TRP A 128 -1.26 11.61 -3.47
N LYS A 129 -1.73 11.81 -4.71
CA LYS A 129 -0.92 11.75 -5.95
C LYS A 129 0.42 12.51 -5.86
N ASP A 130 0.42 13.69 -5.24
CA ASP A 130 1.62 14.54 -5.11
C ASP A 130 2.67 13.98 -4.16
N HIS A 131 2.24 13.12 -3.24
CA HIS A 131 3.05 12.61 -2.13
C HIS A 131 3.19 11.09 -2.14
N LEU A 132 2.73 10.42 -3.18
CA LEU A 132 2.64 8.97 -3.26
C LEU A 132 3.96 8.35 -3.69
N TYR A 133 4.46 7.45 -2.86
CA TYR A 133 5.65 6.65 -3.08
C TYR A 133 5.34 5.17 -3.10
N TYR A 134 6.24 4.42 -3.68
CA TYR A 134 6.17 2.98 -3.87
C TYR A 134 7.49 2.33 -3.47
N ARG A 135 7.41 1.20 -2.78
CA ARG A 135 8.51 0.26 -2.55
C ARG A 135 8.01 -1.16 -2.72
N TYR A 136 8.92 -2.06 -3.03
CA TYR A 136 8.62 -3.48 -3.06
C TYR A 136 9.70 -4.29 -2.36
N TYR A 137 9.28 -5.41 -1.78
CA TYR A 137 10.12 -6.46 -1.23
C TYR A 137 10.11 -7.62 -2.23
N PRO A 138 11.24 -7.93 -2.91
CA PRO A 138 11.30 -9.00 -3.90
C PRO A 138 11.26 -10.36 -3.22
N ASP A 139 10.45 -11.28 -3.75
CA ASP A 139 10.39 -12.66 -3.29
C ASP A 139 9.98 -13.58 -4.45
N THR A 140 10.40 -14.85 -4.39
CA THR A 140 10.08 -15.89 -5.36
C THR A 140 9.22 -17.01 -4.77
N ASP A 141 9.05 -17.05 -3.46
CA ASP A 141 8.23 -18.03 -2.75
C ASP A 141 6.81 -17.47 -2.56
N ASN A 142 5.85 -18.01 -3.28
CA ASN A 142 4.47 -17.53 -3.29
C ASN A 142 3.74 -17.73 -1.96
N GLU A 143 4.06 -18.79 -1.21
CA GLU A 143 3.47 -18.97 0.12
C GLU A 143 4.02 -17.94 1.12
N ARG A 144 5.32 -17.68 1.08
CA ARG A 144 5.92 -16.62 1.91
C ARG A 144 5.40 -15.23 1.52
N ILE A 145 5.27 -14.93 0.22
CA ILE A 145 4.67 -13.69 -0.27
C ILE A 145 3.26 -13.51 0.29
N LYS A 146 2.42 -14.56 0.23
CA LYS A 146 1.06 -14.54 0.75
C LYS A 146 1.02 -14.32 2.26
N ASN A 147 1.81 -15.09 2.99
CA ASN A 147 1.83 -15.01 4.45
C ASN A 147 2.34 -13.66 4.96
N ASN A 148 3.39 -13.13 4.36
CA ASN A 148 3.93 -11.82 4.70
C ASN A 148 2.94 -10.69 4.39
N GLU A 149 2.22 -10.73 3.25
CA GLU A 149 1.17 -9.76 2.96
C GLU A 149 0.08 -9.78 4.04
N ILE A 150 -0.42 -10.96 4.39
CA ILE A 150 -1.43 -11.14 5.43
C ILE A 150 -0.97 -10.55 6.76
N GLN A 151 0.24 -10.89 7.18
CA GLN A 151 0.81 -10.40 8.44
C GLN A 151 1.01 -8.89 8.44
N LEU A 152 1.50 -8.32 7.33
CA LEU A 152 1.68 -6.88 7.19
C LEU A 152 0.35 -6.13 7.24
N ILE A 153 -0.67 -6.59 6.50
CA ILE A 153 -1.99 -5.95 6.51
C ILE A 153 -2.58 -5.98 7.93
N ARG A 154 -2.47 -7.11 8.63
CA ARG A 154 -2.96 -7.25 10.00
C ARG A 154 -2.22 -6.40 11.02
N ALA A 155 -0.90 -6.25 10.86
CA ALA A 155 -0.08 -5.48 11.76
C ALA A 155 -0.25 -3.97 11.58
N ILE A 156 -0.42 -3.50 10.32
CA ILE A 156 -0.40 -2.09 9.95
C ILE A 156 -1.80 -1.52 9.78
N LEU A 157 -2.77 -2.34 9.33
CA LEU A 157 -4.14 -1.95 9.01
C LEU A 157 -4.19 -0.76 8.04
N PRO A 158 -3.62 -0.87 6.83
CA PRO A 158 -3.54 0.23 5.90
C PRO A 158 -4.94 0.68 5.47
N GLN A 159 -5.14 1.98 5.35
CA GLN A 159 -6.44 2.60 5.12
C GLN A 159 -7.14 2.14 3.84
N TYR A 160 -6.38 1.88 2.78
CA TYR A 160 -6.92 1.54 1.46
C TYR A 160 -6.89 0.05 1.13
N ASN A 161 -6.63 -0.81 2.11
CA ASN A 161 -6.87 -2.24 1.99
C ASN A 161 -8.33 -2.54 2.34
N GLU A 162 -9.12 -2.93 1.34
CA GLU A 162 -10.54 -3.23 1.49
C GLU A 162 -10.82 -4.43 2.40
N VAL A 163 -9.95 -5.42 2.35
CA VAL A 163 -10.09 -6.66 3.10
C VAL A 163 -8.93 -6.82 4.07
N ILE A 164 -9.27 -6.98 5.35
CA ILE A 164 -8.34 -7.46 6.36
C ILE A 164 -8.40 -8.99 6.33
N PRO A 165 -7.30 -9.69 5.97
CA PRO A 165 -7.29 -11.14 5.88
C PRO A 165 -7.67 -11.81 7.21
N ASP A 166 -8.41 -12.90 7.12
CA ASP A 166 -9.01 -13.63 8.24
C ASP A 166 -9.82 -12.69 9.13
N GLN A 167 -11.01 -12.40 8.66
CA GLN A 167 -11.98 -11.58 9.38
C GLN A 167 -12.05 -11.98 10.84
N ILE A 168 -11.44 -11.16 11.64
CA ILE A 168 -11.81 -11.09 13.03
C ILE A 168 -13.12 -10.33 12.98
N GLU A 169 -14.21 -10.93 13.46
CA GLU A 169 -15.47 -10.22 13.64
C GLU A 169 -15.15 -8.86 14.27
N ILE A 170 -15.37 -7.80 13.51
CA ILE A 170 -15.32 -6.46 14.05
C ILE A 170 -16.55 -6.41 14.92
N GLN A 171 -16.38 -6.64 16.23
CA GLN A 171 -17.39 -6.23 17.19
C GLN A 171 -17.61 -4.75 16.94
N ASP A 172 -18.86 -4.37 16.73
CA ASP A 172 -19.26 -2.98 16.55
C ASP A 172 -18.52 -2.14 17.57
N SER A 173 -17.62 -1.28 17.07
CA SER A 173 -16.83 -0.45 17.93
C SER A 173 -17.78 0.54 18.60
N ILE A 174 -17.91 0.45 19.90
CA ILE A 174 -18.54 1.50 20.68
C ILE A 174 -17.70 2.74 20.45
N PRO A 175 -18.24 3.82 19.85
CA PRO A 175 -17.48 5.03 19.64
C PRO A 175 -16.96 5.52 20.97
N ALA A 176 -15.67 5.72 21.12
CA ALA A 176 -15.05 6.14 22.37
C ALA A 176 -15.50 7.54 22.83
N PHE A 177 -16.37 8.21 22.08
CA PHE A 177 -16.79 9.60 22.28
C PHE A 177 -18.31 9.81 22.13
N ASN A 178 -19.14 8.81 22.40
CA ASN A 178 -20.55 9.07 22.65
C ASN A 178 -20.72 9.38 24.15
N GLN A 179 -20.48 10.62 24.52
CA GLN A 179 -21.07 11.26 25.68
C GLN A 179 -21.88 12.45 25.21
#